data_82f002e5f0a0336dd57ef7045c900f18
#
_entry.id   82f002e5f0a0336dd57ef7045c900f18
#
_cell.length_a   1.000
_cell.length_b   1.000
_cell.length_c   1.000
_cell.angle_alpha   90.00
_cell.angle_beta   90.00
_cell.angle_gamma   90.00
#
_symmetry.space_group_name_H-M   'P 1'
#
loop_
_entity.id
_entity.type
_entity.pdbx_description
1 polymer ?
#
loop_
_entity_poly.entity_id
_entity_poly.type
_entity_poly.pdbx_seq_one_letter_code
_entity_poly.pdbx_strand_id
1 'polypeptide(L)'
;MSEIAWAPDGTRLAYTCKPLTGAKYAVSTDSDIFVYDTETGATTNICKGLTPISGHDAAAKTELPFVGYDKYPVFSPDGTKIAFRSQRRAGNEADKERLMVWNSETGLVKELTKNFDYNATNVIWDGSEALWFLAPMEATHQLCRVDMNGNVSVLTRGDHDINAVSIANGKAVADICTISSPSELYEIDLKDGAITQLTFINQPILDKIRLGKVEKRWVETTDGKQMLTWVILPPDFDPAKKYPTLLYCEGGPQSVVSQFWSYRWNFQLMAANGYIVVAPNRRGVPSFGQEWLDQISGDYSGQNIRDYLSAIDDVAKEPWADESRMGCVGASYGGYSVYFLAGCHEKRFKAFISHCGIFNLSLIHI
;
A
#
# COMPACT_ATOMS: atom_id res chain seq x y z
N MET A 1 -5.10 20.11 -11.85
CA MET A 1 -3.91 19.63 -12.59
C MET A 1 -2.87 19.25 -11.58
N SER A 2 -2.33 18.05 -11.68
CA SER A 2 -1.29 17.51 -10.80
C SER A 2 -0.45 16.48 -11.57
N GLU A 3 0.62 15.97 -10.94
CA GLU A 3 1.42 14.84 -11.44
C GLU A 3 1.88 15.06 -12.89
N ILE A 4 2.66 16.11 -13.09
CA ILE A 4 3.11 16.58 -14.41
C ILE A 4 4.36 15.80 -14.84
N ALA A 5 4.36 15.29 -16.08
CA ALA A 5 5.50 14.64 -16.71
C ALA A 5 5.78 15.24 -18.07
N TRP A 6 7.05 15.56 -18.35
CA TRP A 6 7.51 15.98 -19.67
C TRP A 6 7.86 14.78 -20.55
N ALA A 7 7.52 14.85 -21.82
CA ALA A 7 8.09 13.96 -22.81
C ALA A 7 9.59 14.20 -22.94
N PRO A 8 10.41 13.18 -23.27
CA PRO A 8 11.86 13.32 -23.38
C PRO A 8 12.33 14.34 -24.43
N ASP A 9 11.52 14.58 -25.46
CA ASP A 9 11.78 15.55 -26.52
C ASP A 9 11.42 17.01 -26.13
N GLY A 10 10.75 17.20 -24.98
CA GLY A 10 10.33 18.51 -24.50
C GLY A 10 9.13 19.13 -25.23
N THR A 11 8.51 18.40 -26.18
CA THR A 11 7.41 18.93 -27.00
C THR A 11 6.02 18.62 -26.43
N ARG A 12 5.91 17.66 -25.49
CA ARG A 12 4.62 17.24 -24.91
C ARG A 12 4.69 17.18 -23.39
N LEU A 13 3.56 17.48 -22.78
CA LEU A 13 3.36 17.45 -21.33
C LEU A 13 2.17 16.54 -21.01
N ALA A 14 2.38 15.50 -20.21
CA ALA A 14 1.29 14.69 -19.66
C ALA A 14 0.97 15.15 -18.24
N TYR A 15 -0.30 15.14 -17.86
CA TYR A 15 -0.73 15.54 -16.53
C TYR A 15 -2.06 14.89 -16.14
N THR A 16 -2.28 14.72 -14.85
CA THR A 16 -3.56 14.31 -14.29
C THR A 16 -4.50 15.51 -14.15
N CYS A 17 -5.73 15.37 -14.60
CA CYS A 17 -6.78 16.37 -14.39
C CYS A 17 -8.14 15.69 -14.16
N LYS A 18 -8.89 16.24 -13.21
CA LYS A 18 -10.28 15.85 -12.96
C LYS A 18 -11.20 16.78 -13.76
N PRO A 19 -11.79 16.31 -14.88
CA PRO A 19 -12.55 17.15 -15.81
C PRO A 19 -13.99 17.42 -15.34
N LEU A 20 -14.18 17.54 -14.04
CA LEU A 20 -15.48 17.73 -13.40
C LEU A 20 -15.57 19.10 -12.72
N THR A 21 -16.78 19.64 -12.60
CA THR A 21 -17.03 20.92 -11.96
C THR A 21 -18.21 20.86 -10.99
N GLY A 22 -18.30 21.82 -10.07
CA GLY A 22 -19.39 21.92 -9.10
C GLY A 22 -19.49 20.71 -8.18
N ALA A 23 -20.72 20.29 -7.84
CA ALA A 23 -20.96 19.17 -6.94
C ALA A 23 -20.37 17.84 -7.45
N LYS A 24 -20.32 17.65 -8.77
CA LYS A 24 -19.71 16.44 -9.37
C LYS A 24 -18.22 16.31 -9.05
N TYR A 25 -17.50 17.40 -8.94
CA TYR A 25 -16.09 17.40 -8.54
C TYR A 25 -15.90 16.84 -7.13
N ALA A 26 -16.80 17.14 -6.21
CA ALA A 26 -16.70 16.72 -4.82
C ALA A 26 -17.05 15.24 -4.61
N VAL A 27 -17.95 14.66 -5.41
CA VAL A 27 -18.50 13.31 -5.21
C VAL A 27 -17.92 12.24 -6.13
N SER A 28 -17.02 12.59 -7.05
CA SER A 28 -16.39 11.62 -7.96
C SER A 28 -14.89 11.60 -7.77
N THR A 29 -14.27 10.43 -7.94
CA THR A 29 -12.80 10.26 -8.02
C THR A 29 -12.31 10.25 -9.47
N ASP A 30 -13.20 10.33 -10.46
CA ASP A 30 -12.89 10.27 -11.89
C ASP A 30 -11.88 11.37 -12.28
N SER A 31 -10.68 10.94 -12.61
CA SER A 31 -9.61 11.80 -13.15
C SER A 31 -8.97 11.12 -14.34
N ASP A 32 -8.57 11.91 -15.32
CA ASP A 32 -8.02 11.42 -16.57
C ASP A 32 -6.59 11.93 -16.78
N ILE A 33 -5.85 11.25 -17.65
CA ILE A 33 -4.55 11.71 -18.16
C ILE A 33 -4.77 12.53 -19.43
N PHE A 34 -4.21 13.72 -19.44
CA PHE A 34 -4.19 14.64 -20.57
C PHE A 34 -2.77 14.80 -21.10
N VAL A 35 -2.65 14.90 -22.41
CA VAL A 35 -1.40 15.23 -23.10
C VAL A 35 -1.57 16.55 -23.81
N TYR A 36 -0.73 17.53 -23.44
CA TYR A 36 -0.65 18.84 -24.07
C TYR A 36 0.56 18.89 -25.01
N ASP A 37 0.34 19.30 -26.24
CA ASP A 37 1.37 19.51 -27.23
C ASP A 37 1.76 21.00 -27.24
N THR A 38 3.03 21.28 -26.97
CA THR A 38 3.51 22.67 -26.81
C THR A 38 3.66 23.43 -28.12
N GLU A 39 3.77 22.73 -29.25
CA GLU A 39 3.94 23.32 -30.57
C GLU A 39 2.59 23.71 -31.19
N THR A 40 1.60 22.83 -31.04
CA THR A 40 0.27 23.04 -31.62
C THR A 40 -0.73 23.66 -30.64
N GLY A 41 -0.46 23.61 -29.35
CA GLY A 41 -1.39 24.01 -28.27
C GLY A 41 -2.56 23.02 -28.07
N ALA A 42 -2.54 21.88 -28.75
CA ALA A 42 -3.61 20.87 -28.65
C ALA A 42 -3.53 20.09 -27.33
N THR A 43 -4.70 19.76 -26.80
CA THR A 43 -4.81 18.91 -25.62
C THR A 43 -5.64 17.66 -25.93
N THR A 44 -5.09 16.49 -25.64
CA THR A 44 -5.74 15.20 -25.86
C THR A 44 -5.98 14.51 -24.52
N ASN A 45 -7.22 14.05 -24.29
CA ASN A 45 -7.54 13.16 -23.16
C ASN A 45 -7.30 11.71 -23.61
N ILE A 46 -6.30 11.03 -23.04
CA ILE A 46 -5.93 9.67 -23.46
C ILE A 46 -6.75 8.58 -22.77
N CYS A 47 -7.62 8.94 -21.82
CA CYS A 47 -8.53 8.03 -21.12
C CYS A 47 -9.94 8.02 -21.72
N LYS A 48 -10.30 8.95 -22.59
CA LYS A 48 -11.64 9.04 -23.23
C LYS A 48 -11.61 8.53 -24.65
N GLY A 49 -12.62 7.73 -25.00
CA GLY A 49 -12.80 7.23 -26.37
C GLY A 49 -11.81 6.14 -26.79
N LEU A 50 -11.09 5.54 -25.88
CA LEU A 50 -10.11 4.50 -26.15
C LEU A 50 -10.79 3.16 -26.43
N THR A 51 -10.28 2.44 -27.42
CA THR A 51 -10.66 1.05 -27.70
C THR A 51 -9.59 0.13 -27.07
N PRO A 52 -9.95 -0.88 -26.26
CA PRO A 52 -8.98 -1.82 -25.75
C PRO A 52 -8.24 -2.55 -26.87
N ILE A 53 -6.95 -2.82 -26.67
CA ILE A 53 -6.20 -3.66 -27.61
C ILE A 53 -6.81 -5.06 -27.63
N SER A 54 -7.08 -5.57 -28.83
CA SER A 54 -7.54 -6.93 -29.05
C SER A 54 -6.53 -7.96 -28.53
N GLY A 55 -7.02 -9.02 -27.95
CA GLY A 55 -6.25 -10.10 -27.31
C GLY A 55 -6.72 -10.36 -25.89
N HIS A 56 -7.52 -9.50 -25.35
CA HIS A 56 -8.33 -9.74 -24.17
C HIS A 56 -9.78 -9.89 -24.62
N ASP A 57 -10.47 -10.88 -24.09
CA ASP A 57 -11.82 -11.32 -24.46
C ASP A 57 -12.82 -10.17 -24.73
N ALA A 58 -13.85 -10.46 -25.51
CA ALA A 58 -14.94 -9.52 -25.81
C ALA A 58 -15.62 -8.93 -24.55
N ALA A 59 -15.45 -9.56 -23.39
CA ALA A 59 -15.82 -9.02 -22.07
C ALA A 59 -15.03 -7.76 -21.70
N ALA A 60 -13.80 -7.57 -22.20
CA ALA A 60 -13.01 -6.36 -21.94
C ALA A 60 -13.58 -5.10 -22.58
N LYS A 61 -14.47 -5.21 -23.57
CA LYS A 61 -15.20 -4.09 -24.14
C LYS A 61 -16.17 -3.42 -23.16
N THR A 62 -16.50 -4.10 -22.05
CA THR A 62 -17.40 -3.58 -21.02
C THR A 62 -16.68 -2.80 -19.92
N GLU A 63 -15.35 -2.78 -19.92
CA GLU A 63 -14.54 -2.10 -18.90
C GLU A 63 -14.21 -0.64 -19.26
N LEU A 64 -14.69 -0.13 -20.39
CA LEU A 64 -14.62 1.28 -20.76
C LEU A 64 -15.99 1.92 -20.70
N PRO A 65 -16.08 3.17 -20.27
CA PRO A 65 -15.02 4.18 -20.13
C PRO A 65 -14.25 4.07 -18.83
N PHE A 66 -13.02 4.65 -18.78
CA PHE A 66 -12.30 4.93 -17.54
C PHE A 66 -13.15 5.88 -16.69
N VAL A 67 -13.56 5.45 -15.51
CA VAL A 67 -14.47 6.19 -14.61
C VAL A 67 -13.93 6.29 -13.18
N GLY A 68 -12.85 5.57 -12.89
CA GLY A 68 -12.08 5.69 -11.66
C GLY A 68 -11.03 6.79 -11.76
N TYR A 69 -10.05 6.77 -10.89
CA TYR A 69 -8.97 7.73 -11.05
C TYR A 69 -7.86 7.16 -11.94
N ASP A 70 -7.36 8.00 -12.85
CA ASP A 70 -6.17 7.75 -13.67
C ASP A 70 -5.12 8.78 -13.29
N LYS A 71 -3.92 8.34 -12.87
CA LYS A 71 -2.90 9.21 -12.27
C LYS A 71 -1.47 8.80 -12.58
N TYR A 72 -0.54 9.72 -12.28
CA TYR A 72 0.90 9.51 -12.32
C TYR A 72 1.42 9.07 -13.70
N PRO A 73 1.18 9.89 -14.75
CA PRO A 73 1.70 9.59 -16.07
C PRO A 73 3.24 9.65 -16.11
N VAL A 74 3.86 8.72 -16.80
CA VAL A 74 5.31 8.66 -17.04
C VAL A 74 5.58 8.30 -18.49
N PHE A 75 6.26 9.18 -19.23
CA PHE A 75 6.67 8.88 -20.61
C PHE A 75 7.75 7.81 -20.69
N SER A 76 7.66 6.96 -21.71
CA SER A 76 8.78 6.09 -22.10
C SER A 76 9.98 6.92 -22.59
N PRO A 77 11.21 6.40 -22.53
CA PRO A 77 12.41 7.11 -22.96
C PRO A 77 12.39 7.56 -24.42
N ASP A 78 11.67 6.84 -25.30
CA ASP A 78 11.46 7.19 -26.71
C ASP A 78 10.28 8.14 -26.94
N GLY A 79 9.52 8.47 -25.87
CA GLY A 79 8.36 9.37 -25.93
C GLY A 79 7.12 8.79 -26.63
N THR A 80 7.14 7.52 -27.04
CA THR A 80 6.03 6.91 -27.81
C THR A 80 4.93 6.33 -26.92
N LYS A 81 5.21 6.08 -25.65
CA LYS A 81 4.27 5.47 -24.71
C LYS A 81 4.15 6.30 -23.42
N ILE A 82 3.01 6.18 -22.75
CA ILE A 82 2.78 6.75 -21.41
C ILE A 82 2.27 5.64 -20.51
N ALA A 83 3.00 5.34 -19.45
CA ALA A 83 2.53 4.50 -18.36
C ALA A 83 1.77 5.36 -17.35
N PHE A 84 0.69 4.82 -16.77
CA PHE A 84 -0.07 5.49 -15.72
C PHE A 84 -0.79 4.48 -14.81
N ARG A 85 -1.20 4.91 -13.63
CA ARG A 85 -1.99 4.10 -12.71
C ARG A 85 -3.47 4.38 -12.90
N SER A 86 -4.30 3.33 -12.80
CA SER A 86 -5.75 3.41 -13.02
C SER A 86 -6.52 2.59 -12.01
N GLN A 87 -7.57 3.17 -11.43
CA GLN A 87 -8.59 2.43 -10.69
C GLN A 87 -9.85 2.26 -11.55
N ARG A 88 -10.59 1.18 -11.31
CA ARG A 88 -11.71 0.80 -12.17
C ARG A 88 -13.01 1.55 -11.86
N ARG A 89 -13.30 1.76 -10.57
CA ARG A 89 -14.58 2.28 -10.09
C ARG A 89 -14.44 3.71 -9.57
N ALA A 90 -15.35 4.60 -9.99
CA ALA A 90 -15.44 5.94 -9.43
C ALA A 90 -15.89 5.88 -7.97
N GLY A 91 -15.21 6.66 -7.10
CA GLY A 91 -15.56 6.76 -5.67
C GLY A 91 -15.20 5.52 -4.84
N ASN A 92 -14.47 4.55 -5.39
CA ASN A 92 -14.07 3.35 -4.66
C ASN A 92 -12.56 3.33 -4.38
N GLU A 93 -12.15 3.81 -3.23
CA GLU A 93 -10.74 3.84 -2.80
C GLU A 93 -10.15 2.45 -2.55
N ALA A 94 -10.99 1.41 -2.46
CA ALA A 94 -10.58 0.02 -2.34
C ALA A 94 -10.24 -0.65 -3.68
N ASP A 95 -10.28 0.07 -4.80
CA ASP A 95 -9.87 -0.51 -6.08
C ASP A 95 -8.35 -0.66 -6.20
N LYS A 96 -7.95 -1.79 -6.80
CA LYS A 96 -6.57 -2.02 -7.19
C LYS A 96 -6.07 -0.93 -8.13
N GLU A 97 -4.89 -0.40 -7.85
CA GLU A 97 -4.17 0.48 -8.75
C GLU A 97 -3.49 -0.35 -9.85
N ARG A 98 -4.13 -0.40 -11.02
CA ARG A 98 -3.66 -1.11 -12.20
C ARG A 98 -2.58 -0.31 -12.92
N LEU A 99 -1.61 -0.97 -13.52
CA LEU A 99 -0.62 -0.34 -14.39
C LEU A 99 -1.08 -0.42 -15.83
N MET A 100 -1.30 0.74 -16.44
CA MET A 100 -1.77 0.93 -17.80
C MET A 100 -0.65 1.54 -18.65
N VAL A 101 -0.62 1.20 -19.94
CA VAL A 101 0.26 1.84 -20.92
C VAL A 101 -0.56 2.26 -22.14
N TRP A 102 -0.52 3.54 -22.45
CA TRP A 102 -1.02 4.12 -23.69
C TRP A 102 0.12 4.23 -24.72
N ASN A 103 -0.18 3.92 -25.97
CA ASN A 103 0.74 4.06 -27.09
C ASN A 103 0.27 5.17 -28.02
N SER A 104 1.11 6.17 -28.27
CA SER A 104 0.75 7.37 -29.05
C SER A 104 0.56 7.11 -30.56
N GLU A 105 1.21 6.09 -31.10
CA GLU A 105 1.12 5.75 -32.54
C GLU A 105 -0.18 5.05 -32.88
N THR A 106 -0.67 4.21 -31.96
CA THR A 106 -1.89 3.42 -32.16
C THR A 106 -3.11 4.00 -31.46
N GLY A 107 -2.92 4.89 -30.48
CA GLY A 107 -3.97 5.42 -29.60
C GLY A 107 -4.54 4.39 -28.62
N LEU A 108 -3.93 3.20 -28.51
CA LEU A 108 -4.46 2.09 -27.72
C LEU A 108 -3.88 2.08 -26.30
N VAL A 109 -4.70 1.61 -25.34
CA VAL A 109 -4.28 1.38 -23.95
C VAL A 109 -4.27 -0.10 -23.63
N LYS A 110 -3.23 -0.55 -22.92
CA LYS A 110 -3.08 -1.91 -22.43
C LYS A 110 -2.92 -1.93 -20.92
N GLU A 111 -3.65 -2.81 -20.23
CA GLU A 111 -3.40 -3.14 -18.82
C GLU A 111 -2.27 -4.18 -18.73
N LEU A 112 -1.20 -3.87 -18.00
CA LEU A 112 -0.06 -4.77 -17.82
C LEU A 112 -0.18 -5.64 -16.56
N THR A 113 -0.93 -5.21 -15.55
CA THR A 113 -1.06 -5.90 -14.26
C THR A 113 -2.38 -6.67 -14.11
N LYS A 114 -3.02 -7.09 -15.23
CA LYS A 114 -4.30 -7.79 -15.19
C LYS A 114 -4.26 -9.06 -14.32
N ASN A 115 -3.20 -9.83 -14.44
CA ASN A 115 -2.99 -11.11 -13.73
C ASN A 115 -2.12 -10.96 -12.46
N PHE A 116 -1.93 -9.74 -11.98
CA PHE A 116 -1.15 -9.44 -10.79
C PHE A 116 -2.05 -8.72 -9.79
N ASP A 117 -2.36 -9.38 -8.68
CA ASP A 117 -3.40 -8.94 -7.74
C ASP A 117 -2.89 -8.03 -6.63
N TYR A 118 -1.94 -7.13 -6.97
CA TYR A 118 -1.41 -6.12 -6.08
C TYR A 118 -1.34 -4.77 -6.79
N ASN A 119 -1.30 -3.69 -6.01
CA ASN A 119 -1.12 -2.33 -6.52
C ASN A 119 0.25 -2.15 -7.16
N ALA A 120 0.34 -1.32 -8.20
CA ALA A 120 1.61 -0.89 -8.79
C ALA A 120 1.87 0.58 -8.48
N THR A 121 2.99 0.88 -7.82
CA THR A 121 3.40 2.24 -7.45
C THR A 121 4.83 2.51 -7.88
N ASN A 122 5.30 3.76 -7.80
CA ASN A 122 6.68 4.15 -8.16
C ASN A 122 7.14 3.57 -9.51
N VAL A 123 6.39 3.88 -10.57
CA VAL A 123 6.57 3.30 -11.90
C VAL A 123 7.76 3.94 -12.61
N ILE A 124 8.70 3.13 -13.12
CA ILE A 124 9.91 3.55 -13.83
C ILE A 124 10.05 2.71 -15.10
N TRP A 125 10.31 3.35 -16.23
CA TRP A 125 10.57 2.63 -17.48
C TRP A 125 11.92 1.91 -17.47
N ASP A 126 11.94 0.69 -18.00
CA ASP A 126 13.11 -0.12 -18.30
C ASP A 126 13.25 -0.20 -19.83
N GLY A 127 13.97 0.77 -20.42
CA GLY A 127 13.87 1.04 -21.85
C GLY A 127 12.44 1.44 -22.22
N SER A 128 11.97 1.05 -23.42
CA SER A 128 10.59 1.30 -23.87
C SER A 128 9.72 0.04 -23.90
N GLU A 129 10.24 -1.10 -23.41
CA GLU A 129 9.58 -2.41 -23.53
C GLU A 129 9.29 -3.10 -22.19
N ALA A 130 9.64 -2.46 -21.08
CA ALA A 130 9.30 -2.97 -19.74
C ALA A 130 9.23 -1.84 -18.73
N LEU A 131 8.69 -2.16 -17.55
CA LEU A 131 8.55 -1.22 -16.43
C LEU A 131 8.98 -1.89 -15.12
N TRP A 132 9.68 -1.13 -14.29
CA TRP A 132 9.88 -1.41 -12.89
C TRP A 132 8.80 -0.72 -12.08
N PHE A 133 8.36 -1.33 -10.99
CA PHE A 133 7.40 -0.74 -10.08
C PHE A 133 7.52 -1.35 -8.67
N LEU A 134 7.03 -0.63 -7.68
CA LEU A 134 6.90 -1.16 -6.32
C LEU A 134 5.50 -1.73 -6.11
N ALA A 135 5.42 -2.86 -5.42
CA ALA A 135 4.17 -3.50 -5.05
C ALA A 135 4.11 -3.82 -3.56
N PRO A 136 3.01 -3.47 -2.86
CA PRO A 136 2.74 -3.96 -1.52
C PRO A 136 2.32 -5.43 -1.59
N MET A 137 3.12 -6.32 -1.01
CA MET A 137 2.91 -7.77 -1.05
C MET A 137 3.13 -8.36 0.33
N GLU A 138 2.12 -9.03 0.90
CA GLU A 138 2.19 -9.66 2.22
C GLU A 138 2.82 -8.78 3.30
N ALA A 139 2.32 -7.54 3.40
CA ALA A 139 2.76 -6.52 4.36
C ALA A 139 4.25 -6.13 4.24
N THR A 140 4.79 -6.15 3.03
CA THR A 140 6.12 -5.66 2.65
C THR A 140 6.02 -4.91 1.32
N HIS A 141 7.00 -4.10 0.95
CA HIS A 141 7.06 -3.45 -0.35
C HIS A 141 8.23 -3.98 -1.17
N GLN A 142 7.93 -4.58 -2.32
CA GLN A 142 8.90 -5.27 -3.16
C GLN A 142 9.08 -4.59 -4.51
N LEU A 143 10.28 -4.69 -5.09
CA LEU A 143 10.55 -4.26 -6.46
C LEU A 143 10.13 -5.36 -7.43
N CYS A 144 9.30 -4.98 -8.38
CA CYS A 144 8.76 -5.84 -9.44
C CYS A 144 9.10 -5.28 -10.82
N ARG A 145 9.10 -6.14 -11.82
CA ARG A 145 9.25 -5.80 -13.24
C ARG A 145 8.11 -6.40 -14.05
N VAL A 146 7.60 -5.65 -15.03
CA VAL A 146 6.60 -6.15 -15.99
C VAL A 146 7.04 -5.84 -17.42
N ASP A 147 6.89 -6.81 -18.32
CA ASP A 147 7.09 -6.59 -19.77
C ASP A 147 5.79 -6.09 -20.45
N MET A 148 5.91 -5.71 -21.73
CA MET A 148 4.76 -5.27 -22.53
C MET A 148 3.72 -6.39 -22.78
N ASN A 149 4.01 -7.65 -22.48
CA ASN A 149 3.05 -8.74 -22.55
C ASN A 149 2.22 -8.91 -21.27
N GLY A 150 2.62 -8.25 -20.16
CA GLY A 150 1.98 -8.34 -18.85
C GLY A 150 2.56 -9.46 -17.99
N ASN A 151 3.75 -9.98 -18.33
CA ASN A 151 4.47 -10.93 -17.49
C ASN A 151 5.15 -10.18 -16.35
N VAL A 152 4.65 -10.36 -15.13
CA VAL A 152 5.21 -9.75 -13.92
C VAL A 152 6.20 -10.70 -13.27
N SER A 153 7.36 -10.17 -12.88
CA SER A 153 8.37 -10.84 -12.05
C SER A 153 8.64 -10.02 -10.78
N VAL A 154 8.66 -10.68 -9.63
CA VAL A 154 9.03 -10.09 -8.35
C VAL A 154 10.53 -10.26 -8.17
N LEU A 155 11.27 -9.15 -8.16
CA LEU A 155 12.73 -9.17 -8.10
C LEU A 155 13.24 -9.32 -6.66
N THR A 156 12.76 -8.47 -5.73
CA THR A 156 13.20 -8.52 -4.34
C THR A 156 12.26 -9.36 -3.48
N ARG A 157 12.78 -9.84 -2.35
CA ARG A 157 12.00 -10.59 -1.36
C ARG A 157 12.59 -10.31 0.03
N GLY A 158 11.77 -10.38 1.05
CA GLY A 158 12.17 -10.20 2.44
C GLY A 158 11.24 -9.30 3.23
N ASP A 159 11.45 -9.27 4.54
CA ASP A 159 10.62 -8.47 5.45
C ASP A 159 11.20 -7.04 5.53
N HIS A 160 10.93 -6.23 4.51
CA HIS A 160 11.34 -4.82 4.39
C HIS A 160 10.33 -4.03 3.58
N ASP A 161 10.39 -2.70 3.69
CA ASP A 161 9.69 -1.79 2.81
C ASP A 161 10.68 -1.03 1.94
N ILE A 162 10.54 -1.17 0.62
CA ILE A 162 11.15 -0.27 -0.35
C ILE A 162 10.21 0.92 -0.50
N ASN A 163 10.60 2.08 0.05
CA ASN A 163 9.78 3.29 0.02
C ASN A 163 9.86 4.02 -1.32
N ALA A 164 11.03 4.01 -1.93
CA ALA A 164 11.31 4.60 -3.23
C ALA A 164 12.50 3.89 -3.88
N VAL A 165 12.54 3.91 -5.21
CA VAL A 165 13.67 3.40 -5.99
C VAL A 165 13.97 4.34 -7.15
N SER A 166 15.25 4.50 -7.45
CA SER A 166 15.75 5.21 -8.65
C SER A 166 16.63 4.26 -9.43
N ILE A 167 16.43 4.20 -10.74
CA ILE A 167 17.14 3.28 -11.62
C ILE A 167 17.84 4.10 -12.71
N ALA A 168 19.15 3.92 -12.83
CA ALA A 168 19.96 4.55 -13.86
C ALA A 168 21.17 3.68 -14.19
N ASN A 169 21.56 3.64 -15.47
CA ASN A 169 22.75 2.93 -15.94
C ASN A 169 22.84 1.46 -15.48
N GLY A 170 21.70 0.76 -15.43
CA GLY A 170 21.62 -0.65 -15.02
C GLY A 170 21.78 -0.91 -13.51
N LYS A 171 21.72 0.14 -12.69
CA LYS A 171 21.76 0.07 -11.22
C LYS A 171 20.50 0.62 -10.62
N ALA A 172 20.06 0.03 -9.53
CA ALA A 172 18.99 0.54 -8.70
C ALA A 172 19.52 0.97 -7.33
N VAL A 173 19.11 2.16 -6.89
CA VAL A 173 19.31 2.63 -5.52
C VAL A 173 17.95 2.86 -4.89
N ALA A 174 17.73 2.28 -3.73
CA ALA A 174 16.46 2.28 -3.03
C ALA A 174 16.57 2.85 -1.63
N ASP A 175 15.52 3.52 -1.18
CA ASP A 175 15.25 3.84 0.22
C ASP A 175 14.52 2.65 0.85
N ILE A 176 15.16 1.98 1.81
CA ILE A 176 14.62 0.81 2.47
C ILE A 176 14.58 1.01 3.98
N CYS A 177 13.45 0.64 4.59
CA CYS A 177 13.28 0.58 6.04
C CYS A 177 12.69 -0.76 6.50
N THR A 178 12.72 -0.98 7.81
CA THR A 178 12.01 -2.07 8.48
C THR A 178 11.37 -1.56 9.78
N ILE A 179 10.51 -2.35 10.41
CA ILE A 179 9.99 -2.05 11.77
C ILE A 179 11.14 -1.80 12.77
N SER A 180 12.32 -2.35 12.50
CA SER A 180 13.50 -2.27 13.39
C SER A 180 14.59 -1.31 12.91
N SER A 181 14.45 -0.68 11.75
CA SER A 181 15.46 0.23 11.20
C SER A 181 14.80 1.36 10.42
N PRO A 182 15.14 2.62 10.71
CA PRO A 182 14.76 3.72 9.84
C PRO A 182 15.40 3.59 8.46
N SER A 183 14.95 4.41 7.52
CA SER A 183 15.42 4.43 6.14
C SER A 183 16.92 4.61 6.02
N GLU A 184 17.52 3.77 5.18
CA GLU A 184 18.88 3.88 4.66
C GLU A 184 18.87 3.63 3.14
N LEU A 185 19.92 4.02 2.45
CA LEU A 185 20.06 3.75 1.02
C LEU A 185 20.71 2.37 0.80
N TYR A 186 20.17 1.67 -0.18
CA TYR A 186 20.64 0.34 -0.59
C TYR A 186 20.80 0.28 -2.11
N GLU A 187 21.80 -0.44 -2.59
CA GLU A 187 21.86 -0.88 -3.99
C GLU A 187 21.09 -2.19 -4.13
N ILE A 188 20.30 -2.30 -5.20
CA ILE A 188 19.60 -3.53 -5.58
C ILE A 188 20.18 -3.98 -6.92
N ASP A 189 20.72 -5.20 -6.97
CA ASP A 189 21.14 -5.81 -8.24
C ASP A 189 19.89 -6.18 -9.07
N LEU A 190 19.77 -5.62 -10.26
CA LEU A 190 18.61 -5.84 -11.13
C LEU A 190 18.57 -7.23 -11.78
N LYS A 191 19.59 -8.07 -11.59
CA LYS A 191 19.64 -9.43 -12.15
C LYS A 191 19.05 -10.47 -11.21
N ASP A 192 19.37 -10.37 -9.91
CA ASP A 192 19.02 -11.38 -8.91
C ASP A 192 18.29 -10.81 -7.69
N GLY A 193 18.16 -9.48 -7.59
CA GLY A 193 17.48 -8.81 -6.48
C GLY A 193 18.31 -8.73 -5.19
N ALA A 194 19.63 -8.99 -5.25
CA ALA A 194 20.50 -8.84 -4.09
C ALA A 194 20.52 -7.40 -3.59
N ILE A 195 20.36 -7.23 -2.28
CA ILE A 195 20.26 -5.92 -1.61
C ILE A 195 21.52 -5.68 -0.79
N THR A 196 22.24 -4.58 -1.05
CA THR A 196 23.45 -4.19 -0.36
C THR A 196 23.31 -2.80 0.23
N GLN A 197 23.48 -2.65 1.54
CA GLN A 197 23.40 -1.37 2.23
C GLN A 197 24.55 -0.44 1.82
N LEU A 198 24.20 0.82 1.48
CA LEU A 198 25.16 1.85 1.06
C LEU A 198 25.40 2.91 2.15
N THR A 199 24.41 3.20 2.97
CA THR A 199 24.51 4.22 4.02
C THR A 199 24.28 3.61 5.41
N PHE A 200 24.89 4.19 6.44
CA PHE A 200 24.85 3.74 7.82
C PHE A 200 24.62 4.94 8.76
N ILE A 201 23.78 5.89 8.36
CA ILE A 201 23.55 7.15 9.07
C ILE A 201 22.93 6.90 10.44
N ASN A 202 22.05 5.92 10.54
CA ASN A 202 21.35 5.57 11.78
C ASN A 202 22.13 4.58 12.67
N GLN A 203 23.15 3.90 12.14
CA GLN A 203 23.88 2.86 12.83
C GLN A 203 24.46 3.30 14.19
N PRO A 204 25.09 4.51 14.33
CA PRO A 204 25.63 4.95 15.61
C PRO A 204 24.59 5.11 16.74
N ILE A 205 23.30 5.26 16.38
CA ILE A 205 22.18 5.31 17.33
C ILE A 205 21.68 3.89 17.59
N LEU A 206 21.47 3.10 16.53
CA LEU A 206 20.99 1.72 16.63
C LEU A 206 21.90 0.84 17.47
N ASP A 207 23.22 1.02 17.39
CA ASP A 207 24.20 0.29 18.20
C ASP A 207 24.10 0.55 19.73
N LYS A 208 23.41 1.64 20.11
CA LYS A 208 23.26 2.04 21.52
C LYS A 208 21.91 1.64 22.12
N ILE A 209 20.99 1.15 21.31
CA ILE A 209 19.64 0.77 21.74
C ILE A 209 19.43 -0.73 21.55
N ARG A 210 18.54 -1.29 22.35
CA ARG A 210 18.11 -2.68 22.21
C ARG A 210 16.70 -2.68 21.59
N LEU A 211 16.57 -3.39 20.51
CA LEU A 211 15.30 -3.53 19.80
C LEU A 211 14.63 -4.84 20.14
N GLY A 212 13.32 -4.85 20.11
CA GLY A 212 12.49 -6.03 20.26
C GLY A 212 12.50 -6.90 18.99
N LYS A 213 12.32 -8.20 19.17
CA LYS A 213 12.16 -9.13 18.04
C LYS A 213 10.83 -8.90 17.35
N VAL A 214 10.83 -8.83 16.03
CA VAL A 214 9.63 -8.79 15.19
C VAL A 214 9.32 -10.21 14.71
N GLU A 215 8.10 -10.67 14.93
CA GLU A 215 7.62 -11.98 14.48
C GLU A 215 6.50 -11.81 13.45
N LYS A 216 6.56 -12.59 12.38
CA LYS A 216 5.53 -12.70 11.36
C LYS A 216 4.63 -13.88 11.72
N ARG A 217 3.34 -13.62 11.99
CA ARG A 217 2.36 -14.67 12.33
C ARG A 217 1.20 -14.66 11.34
N TRP A 218 0.75 -15.85 10.98
CA TRP A 218 -0.50 -16.04 10.27
C TRP A 218 -1.56 -16.49 11.28
N VAL A 219 -2.57 -15.65 11.45
CA VAL A 219 -3.65 -15.85 12.42
C VAL A 219 -4.91 -16.24 11.66
N GLU A 220 -5.56 -17.32 12.09
CA GLU A 220 -6.85 -17.71 11.54
C GLU A 220 -7.95 -16.76 12.02
N THR A 221 -8.71 -16.23 11.09
CA THR A 221 -9.85 -15.35 11.37
C THR A 221 -11.13 -16.15 11.63
N THR A 222 -12.16 -15.52 12.17
CA THR A 222 -13.43 -16.19 12.53
C THR A 222 -14.16 -16.84 11.35
N ASP A 223 -13.81 -16.53 10.11
CA ASP A 223 -14.34 -17.15 8.88
C ASP A 223 -13.32 -18.03 8.15
N GLY A 224 -12.26 -18.47 8.85
CA GLY A 224 -11.28 -19.45 8.37
C GLY A 224 -10.23 -18.92 7.39
N LYS A 225 -10.11 -17.59 7.23
CA LYS A 225 -9.03 -16.99 6.41
C LYS A 225 -7.76 -16.77 7.23
N GLN A 226 -6.63 -16.69 6.55
CA GLN A 226 -5.33 -16.41 7.19
C GLN A 226 -4.99 -14.93 7.11
N MET A 227 -4.73 -14.32 8.26
CA MET A 227 -4.41 -12.89 8.41
C MET A 227 -2.98 -12.74 8.91
N LEU A 228 -2.14 -12.04 8.15
CA LEU A 228 -0.79 -11.71 8.60
C LEU A 228 -0.85 -10.68 9.74
N THR A 229 -0.15 -10.99 10.82
CA THR A 229 -0.04 -10.15 12.02
C THR A 229 1.42 -10.02 12.42
N TRP A 230 1.91 -8.78 12.52
CA TRP A 230 3.21 -8.54 13.12
C TRP A 230 3.08 -8.55 14.64
N VAL A 231 3.97 -9.29 15.32
CA VAL A 231 4.08 -9.32 16.78
C VAL A 231 5.46 -8.83 17.16
N ILE A 232 5.54 -7.73 17.90
CA ILE A 232 6.80 -7.15 18.32
C ILE A 232 6.94 -7.41 19.82
N LEU A 233 7.98 -8.18 20.18
CA LEU A 233 8.30 -8.54 21.55
C LEU A 233 9.17 -7.44 22.19
N PRO A 234 9.11 -7.25 23.53
CA PRO A 234 10.00 -6.33 24.23
C PRO A 234 11.48 -6.68 24.01
N PRO A 235 12.40 -5.70 24.07
CA PRO A 235 13.83 -5.99 24.23
C PRO A 235 14.05 -6.89 25.46
N ASP A 236 15.00 -7.83 25.36
CA ASP A 236 15.30 -8.82 26.42
C ASP A 236 14.06 -9.65 26.84
N PHE A 237 13.22 -9.99 25.87
CA PHE A 237 12.05 -10.82 26.10
C PHE A 237 12.38 -12.14 26.81
N ASP A 238 11.69 -12.40 27.90
CA ASP A 238 11.82 -13.63 28.69
C ASP A 238 10.48 -14.39 28.65
N PRO A 239 10.38 -15.55 28.01
CA PRO A 239 9.12 -16.29 27.89
C PRO A 239 8.55 -16.79 29.23
N ALA A 240 9.33 -16.73 30.33
CA ALA A 240 8.85 -17.08 31.65
C ALA A 240 8.11 -15.91 32.37
N LYS A 241 8.16 -14.71 31.79
CA LYS A 241 7.49 -13.52 32.34
C LYS A 241 6.17 -13.26 31.61
N LYS A 242 5.28 -12.52 32.28
CA LYS A 242 4.02 -12.04 31.69
C LYS A 242 4.11 -10.56 31.32
N TYR A 243 3.67 -10.24 30.10
CA TYR A 243 3.75 -8.90 29.52
C TYR A 243 2.36 -8.34 29.21
N PRO A 244 2.14 -7.03 29.45
CA PRO A 244 0.99 -6.35 28.91
C PRO A 244 1.00 -6.36 27.39
N THR A 245 -0.16 -6.50 26.76
CA THR A 245 -0.29 -6.61 25.31
C THR A 245 -1.08 -5.44 24.76
N LEU A 246 -0.61 -4.85 23.66
CA LEU A 246 -1.20 -3.71 23.00
C LEU A 246 -1.58 -4.08 21.56
N LEU A 247 -2.88 -4.14 21.29
CA LEU A 247 -3.40 -4.27 19.93
C LEU A 247 -3.29 -2.93 19.21
N TYR A 248 -2.61 -2.90 18.08
CA TYR A 248 -2.54 -1.74 17.21
C TYR A 248 -3.62 -1.82 16.13
N CYS A 249 -4.48 -0.80 16.08
CA CYS A 249 -5.53 -0.66 15.08
C CYS A 249 -5.08 0.36 14.02
N GLU A 250 -4.78 -0.13 12.80
CA GLU A 250 -4.33 0.71 11.70
C GLU A 250 -5.46 1.61 11.18
N GLY A 251 -5.06 2.83 10.80
CA GLY A 251 -5.93 3.81 10.15
C GLY A 251 -6.23 3.51 8.68
N GLY A 252 -6.61 4.50 7.94
CA GLY A 252 -6.96 4.40 6.52
C GLY A 252 -8.48 4.49 6.30
N PRO A 253 -9.20 3.40 6.06
CA PRO A 253 -8.90 1.99 6.35
C PRO A 253 -7.98 1.25 5.36
N GLN A 254 -7.72 1.80 4.19
CA GLN A 254 -6.93 1.14 3.14
C GLN A 254 -5.41 1.38 3.32
N SER A 255 -4.90 1.16 4.54
CA SER A 255 -3.47 1.21 4.86
C SER A 255 -2.97 -0.13 5.37
N VAL A 256 -1.88 -0.62 4.81
CA VAL A 256 -1.22 -1.85 5.26
C VAL A 256 -0.32 -1.58 6.47
N VAL A 257 -0.34 -2.48 7.44
CA VAL A 257 0.69 -2.52 8.47
C VAL A 257 1.86 -3.32 7.91
N SER A 258 2.76 -2.61 7.22
CA SER A 258 3.94 -3.18 6.57
C SER A 258 5.17 -3.13 7.48
N GLN A 259 6.34 -3.19 6.90
CA GLN A 259 7.63 -3.02 7.60
C GLN A 259 8.00 -1.54 7.81
N PHE A 260 7.05 -0.61 7.72
CA PHE A 260 7.32 0.83 7.82
C PHE A 260 8.00 1.21 9.14
N TRP A 261 8.95 2.14 9.06
CA TRP A 261 9.47 2.86 10.22
C TRP A 261 8.68 4.16 10.42
N SER A 262 8.15 4.35 11.63
CA SER A 262 7.43 5.59 11.97
C SER A 262 7.99 6.21 13.25
N TYR A 263 8.29 7.50 13.20
CA TYR A 263 8.65 8.26 14.41
C TYR A 263 7.44 8.63 15.27
N ARG A 264 6.24 8.54 14.72
CA ARG A 264 4.98 8.81 15.43
C ARG A 264 4.34 7.55 16.00
N TRP A 265 4.30 6.48 15.24
CA TRP A 265 3.72 5.17 15.60
C TRP A 265 4.82 4.11 15.59
N ASN A 266 5.78 4.26 16.51
CA ASN A 266 6.96 3.40 16.55
C ASN A 266 6.69 2.16 17.40
N PHE A 267 6.59 1.00 16.78
CA PHE A 267 6.33 -0.27 17.46
C PHE A 267 7.48 -0.68 18.37
N GLN A 268 8.72 -0.39 17.96
CA GLN A 268 9.89 -0.67 18.79
C GLN A 268 9.90 0.15 20.08
N LEU A 269 9.45 1.41 20.03
CA LEU A 269 9.32 2.25 21.23
C LEU A 269 8.21 1.73 22.15
N MET A 270 7.08 1.27 21.60
CA MET A 270 6.01 0.64 22.40
C MET A 270 6.54 -0.64 23.06
N ALA A 271 7.26 -1.49 22.32
CA ALA A 271 7.85 -2.71 22.83
C ALA A 271 8.93 -2.42 23.90
N ALA A 272 9.76 -1.39 23.71
CA ALA A 272 10.78 -0.97 24.69
C ALA A 272 10.17 -0.48 26.02
N ASN A 273 8.91 -0.06 26.03
CA ASN A 273 8.14 0.25 27.23
C ASN A 273 7.52 -1.00 27.89
N GLY A 274 7.91 -2.19 27.46
CA GLY A 274 7.51 -3.46 28.07
C GLY A 274 6.20 -4.05 27.54
N TYR A 275 5.66 -3.53 26.43
CA TYR A 275 4.47 -4.09 25.79
C TYR A 275 4.82 -5.11 24.72
N ILE A 276 4.00 -6.12 24.58
CA ILE A 276 3.92 -6.89 23.33
C ILE A 276 2.98 -6.15 22.41
N VAL A 277 3.45 -5.80 21.21
CA VAL A 277 2.62 -5.10 20.22
C VAL A 277 2.09 -6.10 19.21
N VAL A 278 0.79 -6.12 19.00
CA VAL A 278 0.07 -6.98 18.04
C VAL A 278 -0.50 -6.07 16.95
N ALA A 279 0.02 -6.17 15.75
CA ALA A 279 -0.29 -5.27 14.64
C ALA A 279 -0.81 -6.08 13.41
N PRO A 280 -2.12 -6.38 13.38
CA PRO A 280 -2.72 -7.22 12.36
C PRO A 280 -3.03 -6.46 11.06
N ASN A 281 -2.92 -7.16 9.94
CA ASN A 281 -3.38 -6.74 8.63
C ASN A 281 -4.81 -7.24 8.38
N ARG A 282 -5.77 -6.66 9.11
CA ARG A 282 -7.20 -6.99 9.00
C ARG A 282 -7.73 -6.71 7.60
N ARG A 283 -8.93 -7.18 7.29
CA ARG A 283 -9.58 -6.90 6.00
C ARG A 283 -9.69 -5.43 5.68
N GLY A 284 -9.63 -5.12 4.38
CA GLY A 284 -9.66 -3.77 3.87
C GLY A 284 -8.30 -3.11 3.73
N VAL A 285 -7.20 -3.81 4.06
CA VAL A 285 -5.85 -3.30 3.76
C VAL A 285 -5.37 -3.83 2.41
N PRO A 286 -4.59 -3.05 1.63
CA PRO A 286 -3.91 -3.55 0.43
C PRO A 286 -2.85 -4.59 0.82
N SER A 287 -2.22 -5.24 -0.16
CA SER A 287 -1.12 -6.20 0.06
C SER A 287 -1.53 -7.68 0.16
N PHE A 288 -2.83 -7.97 0.12
CA PHE A 288 -3.37 -9.35 0.21
C PHE A 288 -4.40 -9.66 -0.88
N GLY A 289 -4.33 -8.94 -2.01
CA GLY A 289 -5.24 -9.07 -3.13
C GLY A 289 -6.50 -8.20 -3.04
N GLN A 290 -7.19 -8.06 -4.17
CA GLN A 290 -8.37 -7.21 -4.30
C GLN A 290 -9.54 -7.71 -3.45
N GLU A 291 -9.74 -9.03 -3.35
CA GLU A 291 -10.81 -9.60 -2.54
C GLU A 291 -10.67 -9.20 -1.05
N TRP A 292 -9.44 -9.27 -0.50
CA TRP A 292 -9.18 -8.86 0.89
C TRP A 292 -9.44 -7.38 1.09
N LEU A 293 -9.02 -6.56 0.15
CA LEU A 293 -9.20 -5.11 0.16
C LEU A 293 -10.68 -4.71 0.08
N ASP A 294 -11.45 -5.31 -0.81
CA ASP A 294 -12.86 -5.00 -1.04
C ASP A 294 -13.77 -5.33 0.15
N GLN A 295 -13.39 -6.29 1.00
CA GLN A 295 -14.24 -6.77 2.09
C GLN A 295 -14.51 -5.75 3.21
N ILE A 296 -13.87 -4.59 3.18
CA ILE A 296 -14.22 -3.51 4.11
C ILE A 296 -15.29 -2.57 3.52
N SER A 297 -15.47 -2.57 2.21
CA SER A 297 -16.43 -1.69 1.55
C SER A 297 -17.86 -2.02 1.98
N GLY A 298 -18.55 -1.05 2.59
CA GLY A 298 -19.88 -1.23 3.14
C GLY A 298 -19.94 -2.02 4.46
N ASP A 299 -18.81 -2.48 5.01
CA ASP A 299 -18.74 -3.22 6.28
C ASP A 299 -17.59 -2.73 7.17
N TYR A 300 -17.62 -1.48 7.57
CA TYR A 300 -16.57 -0.86 8.39
C TYR A 300 -16.53 -1.35 9.85
N SER A 301 -17.54 -2.07 10.32
CA SER A 301 -17.68 -2.53 11.71
C SER A 301 -17.93 -4.04 11.86
N GLY A 302 -17.85 -4.78 10.78
CA GLY A 302 -18.14 -6.21 10.76
C GLY A 302 -16.91 -7.08 10.89
N GLN A 303 -16.54 -7.77 9.81
CA GLN A 303 -15.49 -8.79 9.85
C GLN A 303 -14.11 -8.20 10.20
N ASN A 304 -13.79 -7.00 9.76
CA ASN A 304 -12.53 -6.32 10.11
C ASN A 304 -12.36 -6.10 11.62
N ILE A 305 -13.44 -5.89 12.38
CA ILE A 305 -13.41 -5.80 13.85
C ILE A 305 -13.18 -7.19 14.46
N ARG A 306 -13.82 -8.23 13.92
CA ARG A 306 -13.57 -9.63 14.33
C ARG A 306 -12.13 -10.06 14.04
N ASP A 307 -11.53 -9.56 12.95
CA ASP A 307 -10.12 -9.80 12.63
C ASP A 307 -9.19 -9.24 13.72
N TYR A 308 -9.44 -8.03 14.23
CA TYR A 308 -8.71 -7.48 15.37
C TYR A 308 -8.84 -8.37 16.62
N LEU A 309 -10.06 -8.86 16.91
CA LEU A 309 -10.28 -9.77 18.06
C LEU A 309 -9.57 -11.11 17.85
N SER A 310 -9.58 -11.66 16.63
CA SER A 310 -8.84 -12.90 16.31
C SER A 310 -7.33 -12.73 16.55
N ALA A 311 -6.75 -11.59 16.19
CA ALA A 311 -5.32 -11.33 16.39
C ALA A 311 -4.94 -11.27 17.87
N ILE A 312 -5.74 -10.57 18.69
CA ILE A 312 -5.44 -10.48 20.13
C ILE A 312 -5.72 -11.79 20.86
N ASP A 313 -6.75 -12.54 20.47
CA ASP A 313 -7.09 -13.85 21.02
C ASP A 313 -6.02 -14.90 20.70
N ASP A 314 -5.37 -14.81 19.54
CA ASP A 314 -4.25 -15.70 19.18
C ASP A 314 -3.07 -15.47 20.12
N VAL A 315 -2.68 -14.22 20.34
CA VAL A 315 -1.58 -13.85 21.24
C VAL A 315 -1.93 -14.14 22.71
N ALA A 316 -3.20 -14.03 23.09
CA ALA A 316 -3.67 -14.33 24.46
C ALA A 316 -3.45 -15.80 24.86
N LYS A 317 -3.36 -16.72 23.91
CA LYS A 317 -3.05 -18.16 24.19
C LYS A 317 -1.61 -18.37 24.66
N GLU A 318 -0.73 -17.43 24.45
CA GLU A 318 0.68 -17.54 24.78
C GLU A 318 0.89 -17.41 26.31
N PRO A 319 1.75 -18.26 26.91
CA PRO A 319 1.97 -18.25 28.35
C PRO A 319 2.54 -16.94 28.90
N TRP A 320 3.21 -16.17 28.06
CA TRP A 320 3.80 -14.87 28.38
C TRP A 320 2.81 -13.69 28.19
N ALA A 321 1.64 -13.88 27.57
CA ALA A 321 0.64 -12.82 27.48
C ALA A 321 -0.10 -12.66 28.81
N ASP A 322 -0.27 -11.41 29.25
CA ASP A 322 -1.06 -11.10 30.44
C ASP A 322 -2.46 -10.62 30.03
N GLU A 323 -3.41 -11.52 30.01
CA GLU A 323 -4.79 -11.22 29.67
C GLU A 323 -5.44 -10.17 30.58
N SER A 324 -4.92 -9.97 31.81
CA SER A 324 -5.41 -8.94 32.72
C SER A 324 -4.91 -7.53 32.37
N ARG A 325 -3.95 -7.40 31.46
CA ARG A 325 -3.29 -6.13 31.07
C ARG A 325 -3.24 -5.95 29.56
N MET A 326 -4.36 -6.18 28.89
CA MET A 326 -4.48 -5.92 27.45
C MET A 326 -5.11 -4.56 27.19
N GLY A 327 -4.61 -3.85 26.16
CA GLY A 327 -5.16 -2.59 25.70
C GLY A 327 -5.20 -2.53 24.18
N CYS A 328 -5.87 -1.53 23.62
CA CYS A 328 -5.81 -1.25 22.20
C CYS A 328 -5.58 0.24 21.92
N VAL A 329 -4.89 0.52 20.81
CA VAL A 329 -4.55 1.87 20.37
C VAL A 329 -4.74 1.99 18.87
N GLY A 330 -5.23 3.14 18.40
CA GLY A 330 -5.37 3.40 16.98
C GLY A 330 -5.65 4.85 16.68
N ALA A 331 -5.37 5.25 15.44
CA ALA A 331 -5.58 6.61 14.97
C ALA A 331 -6.52 6.67 13.77
N SER A 332 -7.26 7.80 13.60
CA SER A 332 -8.16 8.01 12.46
C SER A 332 -9.20 6.87 12.39
N TYR A 333 -9.28 6.13 11.29
CA TYR A 333 -10.10 4.92 11.20
C TYR A 333 -9.70 3.87 12.26
N GLY A 334 -8.41 3.75 12.60
CA GLY A 334 -7.96 2.92 13.73
C GLY A 334 -8.54 3.40 15.06
N GLY A 335 -8.67 4.71 15.26
CA GLY A 335 -9.36 5.31 16.40
C GLY A 335 -10.87 5.01 16.42
N TYR A 336 -11.54 4.99 15.26
CA TYR A 336 -12.90 4.47 15.11
C TYR A 336 -12.98 3.00 15.55
N SER A 337 -12.03 2.17 15.09
CA SER A 337 -11.97 0.77 15.49
C SER A 337 -11.82 0.59 17.00
N VAL A 338 -11.02 1.45 17.67
CA VAL A 338 -10.87 1.45 19.13
C VAL A 338 -12.18 1.80 19.83
N TYR A 339 -12.95 2.80 19.34
CA TYR A 339 -14.27 3.11 19.88
C TYR A 339 -15.24 1.94 19.72
N PHE A 340 -15.23 1.32 18.54
CA PHE A 340 -16.11 0.17 18.27
C PHE A 340 -15.75 -1.01 19.16
N LEU A 341 -14.45 -1.33 19.30
CA LEU A 341 -13.94 -2.38 20.16
C LEU A 341 -14.32 -2.12 21.63
N ALA A 342 -14.34 -0.87 22.10
CA ALA A 342 -14.78 -0.56 23.47
C ALA A 342 -16.22 -1.01 23.78
N GLY A 343 -17.07 -1.09 22.75
CA GLY A 343 -18.45 -1.59 22.85
C GLY A 343 -18.60 -3.11 22.71
N CYS A 344 -17.64 -3.82 22.08
CA CYS A 344 -17.80 -5.23 21.74
C CYS A 344 -16.63 -6.14 22.14
N HIS A 345 -15.67 -5.66 22.95
CA HIS A 345 -14.44 -6.40 23.27
C HIS A 345 -14.60 -7.57 24.26
N GLU A 346 -15.80 -7.80 24.81
CA GLU A 346 -16.11 -8.92 25.73
C GLU A 346 -15.08 -9.06 26.88
N LYS A 347 -14.75 -7.94 27.52
CA LYS A 347 -13.82 -7.81 28.65
C LYS A 347 -12.33 -8.10 28.34
N ARG A 348 -11.93 -8.23 27.05
CA ARG A 348 -10.52 -8.45 26.66
C ARG A 348 -9.63 -7.28 27.07
N PHE A 349 -10.04 -6.05 26.79
CA PHE A 349 -9.21 -4.86 27.00
C PHE A 349 -9.53 -4.14 28.31
N LYS A 350 -8.49 -3.56 28.91
CA LYS A 350 -8.54 -2.72 30.12
C LYS A 350 -8.28 -1.24 29.84
N ALA A 351 -7.69 -0.94 28.66
CA ALA A 351 -7.37 0.42 28.24
C ALA A 351 -7.63 0.60 26.72
N PHE A 352 -8.09 1.79 26.37
CA PHE A 352 -8.44 2.17 25.02
C PHE A 352 -7.83 3.54 24.72
N ILE A 353 -7.03 3.65 23.65
CA ILE A 353 -6.40 4.89 23.22
C ILE A 353 -6.84 5.17 21.79
N SER A 354 -7.79 6.10 21.63
CA SER A 354 -8.26 6.56 20.33
C SER A 354 -7.66 7.94 20.02
N HIS A 355 -6.78 7.99 19.01
CA HIS A 355 -6.15 9.23 18.56
C HIS A 355 -6.87 9.77 17.33
N CYS A 356 -7.45 10.96 17.41
CA CYS A 356 -8.23 11.58 16.33
C CYS A 356 -9.25 10.60 15.70
N GLY A 357 -9.88 9.76 16.55
CA GLY A 357 -10.80 8.72 16.10
C GLY A 357 -12.09 9.31 15.55
N ILE A 358 -12.56 8.75 14.45
CA ILE A 358 -13.87 9.07 13.89
C ILE A 358 -14.93 8.40 14.76
N PHE A 359 -15.82 9.16 15.35
CA PHE A 359 -16.87 8.59 16.20
C PHE A 359 -18.01 7.98 15.38
N ASN A 360 -18.38 8.63 14.27
CA ASN A 360 -19.46 8.18 13.39
C ASN A 360 -19.08 8.37 11.94
N LEU A 361 -18.96 7.29 11.19
CA LEU A 361 -18.57 7.31 9.77
C LEU A 361 -19.61 7.96 8.87
N SER A 362 -20.90 8.02 9.27
CA SER A 362 -21.93 8.70 8.49
C SER A 362 -21.71 10.21 8.40
N LEU A 363 -20.91 10.80 9.30
CA LEU A 363 -20.57 12.22 9.29
C LEU A 363 -19.55 12.60 8.19
N ILE A 364 -18.86 11.64 7.61
CA ILE A 364 -17.87 11.89 6.53
C ILE A 364 -18.55 12.43 5.27
N HIS A 365 -19.82 12.12 5.06
CA HIS A 365 -20.60 12.55 3.89
C HIS A 365 -21.35 13.87 4.08
N ILE A 366 -21.24 14.49 5.25
CA ILE A 366 -21.82 15.80 5.54
C ILE A 366 -20.78 16.90 5.32
#